data_4f761816fa63f012dc1f43bf1edd12d5
#
_entry.id   4f761816fa63f012dc1f43bf1edd12d5
#
_cell.length_a   1.000
_cell.length_b   1.000
_cell.length_c   1.000
_cell.angle_alpha   90.00
_cell.angle_beta   90.00
_cell.angle_gamma   90.00
#
_symmetry.space_group_name_H-M   'P 1'
#
loop_
_entity.id
_entity.type
_entity.pdbx_description
1 polymer ?
#
loop_
_entity_poly.entity_id
_entity_poly.type
_entity_poly.pdbx_seq_one_letter_code
_entity_poly.pdbx_strand_id
1 'polypeptide(L)'
;AEAHVAFLDQQLKDFQAQHPALAATFDYSRRFTTYRPVHFSGKVRKDITLYCHLDTVNKEAPPKVLVWQKGTPLKIDVWQLPGAGTAEDTMFLLRRDNGEEYGMKGRLVLRDDVHALMHRPGTESFGASIDTKDNDLPSGEYMLSIMTWTSAGDLLQSTPLLHVTIP
;
A
#
# COMPACT_ATOMS: atom_id res chain seq x y z
N ALA A 1 -8.16 -26.40 8.83
CA ALA A 1 -7.36 -25.18 8.80
C ALA A 1 -6.42 -25.17 7.60
N GLU A 2 -5.40 -25.99 7.54
CA GLU A 2 -4.46 -26.02 6.41
C GLU A 2 -5.12 -26.46 5.10
N ALA A 3 -6.00 -27.45 5.14
CA ALA A 3 -6.71 -27.94 3.97
C ALA A 3 -7.66 -26.86 3.39
N HIS A 4 -8.25 -26.03 4.24
CA HIS A 4 -9.13 -24.93 3.80
C HIS A 4 -8.33 -23.81 3.12
N VAL A 5 -7.17 -23.45 3.65
CA VAL A 5 -6.28 -22.46 3.06
C VAL A 5 -5.77 -22.93 1.69
N ALA A 6 -5.33 -24.20 1.58
CA ALA A 6 -4.89 -24.76 0.33
C ALA A 6 -6.00 -24.80 -0.74
N PHE A 7 -7.24 -25.05 -0.34
CA PHE A 7 -8.41 -25.03 -1.23
C PHE A 7 -8.66 -23.61 -1.77
N LEU A 8 -8.63 -22.60 -0.91
CA LEU A 8 -8.81 -21.20 -1.32
C LEU A 8 -7.70 -20.73 -2.26
N ASP A 9 -6.45 -21.13 -1.99
CA ASP A 9 -5.34 -20.79 -2.87
C ASP A 9 -5.47 -21.44 -4.24
N GLN A 10 -5.95 -22.66 -4.32
CA GLN A 10 -6.19 -23.35 -5.58
C GLN A 10 -7.34 -22.68 -6.36
N GLN A 11 -8.42 -22.27 -5.68
CA GLN A 11 -9.52 -21.55 -6.32
C GLN A 11 -9.05 -20.22 -6.92
N LEU A 12 -8.18 -19.49 -6.20
CA LEU A 12 -7.61 -18.24 -6.70
C LEU A 12 -6.76 -18.46 -7.95
N LYS A 13 -5.91 -19.48 -7.96
CA LYS A 13 -5.10 -19.83 -9.12
C LYS A 13 -5.96 -20.20 -10.32
N ASP A 14 -7.02 -20.99 -10.10
CA ASP A 14 -7.96 -21.38 -11.15
C ASP A 14 -8.68 -20.16 -11.72
N PHE A 15 -9.12 -19.25 -10.86
CA PHE A 15 -9.75 -17.99 -11.27
C PHE A 15 -8.79 -17.15 -12.13
N GLN A 16 -7.54 -16.99 -11.69
CA GLN A 16 -6.53 -16.22 -12.43
C GLN A 16 -6.22 -16.85 -13.79
N ALA A 17 -6.19 -18.18 -13.87
CA ALA A 17 -5.97 -18.90 -15.13
C ALA A 17 -7.11 -18.71 -16.13
N GLN A 18 -8.36 -18.64 -15.63
CA GLN A 18 -9.55 -18.42 -16.44
C GLN A 18 -9.77 -16.96 -16.84
N HIS A 19 -9.17 -16.00 -16.10
CA HIS A 19 -9.36 -14.57 -16.27
C HIS A 19 -8.01 -13.84 -16.35
N PRO A 20 -7.19 -14.10 -17.38
CA PRO A 20 -5.83 -13.54 -17.44
C PRO A 20 -5.77 -12.00 -17.45
N ALA A 21 -6.80 -11.34 -18.00
CA ALA A 21 -6.86 -9.87 -17.97
C ALA A 21 -7.10 -9.33 -16.56
N LEU A 22 -7.92 -10.02 -15.76
CA LEU A 22 -8.11 -9.66 -14.34
C LEU A 22 -6.91 -10.07 -13.49
N ALA A 23 -6.27 -11.20 -13.82
CA ALA A 23 -5.06 -11.64 -13.13
C ALA A 23 -3.92 -10.62 -13.23
N ALA A 24 -3.87 -9.85 -14.32
CA ALA A 24 -2.88 -8.78 -14.49
C ALA A 24 -3.04 -7.64 -13.48
N THR A 25 -4.26 -7.43 -12.96
CA THR A 25 -4.57 -6.40 -11.96
C THR A 25 -4.74 -6.97 -10.55
N PHE A 26 -4.96 -8.25 -10.43
CA PHE A 26 -5.13 -8.94 -9.16
C PHE A 26 -3.80 -9.56 -8.74
N ASP A 27 -3.20 -9.06 -7.68
CA ASP A 27 -1.94 -9.58 -7.16
C ASP A 27 -2.17 -10.22 -5.79
N TYR A 28 -1.58 -11.40 -5.64
CA TYR A 28 -1.65 -12.18 -4.43
C TYR A 28 -1.06 -11.46 -3.22
N SER A 29 -0.02 -10.67 -3.45
CA SER A 29 0.69 -9.90 -2.41
C SER A 29 -0.19 -8.84 -1.73
N ARG A 30 -1.33 -8.46 -2.33
CA ARG A 30 -2.29 -7.53 -1.72
C ARG A 30 -2.86 -8.04 -0.38
N ARG A 31 -2.70 -9.33 -0.10
CA ARG A 31 -3.16 -9.94 1.16
C ARG A 31 -2.09 -9.97 2.25
N PHE A 32 -0.86 -9.60 1.93
CA PHE A 32 0.21 -9.68 2.90
C PHE A 32 0.10 -8.60 3.97
N THR A 33 0.07 -9.02 5.23
CA THR A 33 0.05 -8.14 6.41
C THR A 33 1.45 -7.82 6.91
N THR A 34 2.49 -8.32 6.23
CA THR A 34 3.90 -7.99 6.44
C THR A 34 4.51 -7.63 5.09
N TYR A 35 5.65 -6.94 5.09
CA TYR A 35 6.33 -6.60 3.85
C TYR A 35 6.82 -7.84 3.12
N ARG A 36 6.50 -7.94 1.83
CA ARG A 36 6.89 -9.03 0.93
C ARG A 36 7.39 -8.47 -0.40
N PRO A 37 8.28 -9.18 -1.10
CA PRO A 37 8.70 -8.77 -2.44
C PRO A 37 7.51 -8.64 -3.38
N VAL A 38 7.46 -7.56 -4.14
CA VAL A 38 6.40 -7.27 -5.11
C VAL A 38 6.99 -6.69 -6.40
N HIS A 39 6.21 -6.73 -7.49
CA HIS A 39 6.58 -6.19 -8.80
C HIS A 39 5.39 -5.50 -9.45
N PHE A 40 5.13 -4.26 -9.06
CA PHE A 40 3.98 -3.50 -9.56
C PHE A 40 4.33 -2.31 -10.44
N SER A 41 5.58 -1.85 -10.43
CA SER A 41 5.96 -0.59 -11.08
C SER A 41 5.59 -0.53 -12.57
N GLY A 42 5.63 -1.66 -13.29
CA GLY A 42 5.23 -1.74 -14.69
C GLY A 42 3.72 -1.69 -14.94
N LYS A 43 2.89 -1.79 -13.89
CA LYS A 43 1.43 -1.82 -13.98
C LYS A 43 0.77 -0.51 -13.57
N VAL A 44 1.55 0.46 -13.08
CA VAL A 44 1.04 1.72 -12.57
C VAL A 44 0.63 2.65 -13.70
N ARG A 45 -0.58 3.21 -13.62
CA ARG A 45 -1.03 4.31 -14.47
C ARG A 45 -0.32 5.59 -14.05
N LYS A 46 0.57 6.09 -14.91
CA LYS A 46 1.38 7.29 -14.62
C LYS A 46 0.69 8.60 -15.03
N ASP A 47 -0.36 8.52 -15.82
CA ASP A 47 -1.14 9.67 -16.28
C ASP A 47 -2.25 10.10 -15.30
N ILE A 48 -2.50 9.32 -14.25
CA ILE A 48 -3.43 9.66 -13.19
C ILE A 48 -2.66 9.81 -11.89
N THR A 49 -2.82 10.95 -11.23
CA THR A 49 -2.12 11.26 -9.99
C THR A 49 -2.82 10.63 -8.80
N LEU A 50 -2.05 10.04 -7.90
CA LEU A 50 -2.50 9.71 -6.55
C LEU A 50 -1.91 10.75 -5.60
N TYR A 51 -2.77 11.64 -5.10
CA TYR A 51 -2.37 12.64 -4.10
C TYR A 51 -2.33 11.96 -2.74
N CYS A 52 -1.20 12.07 -2.06
CA CYS A 52 -1.01 11.52 -0.73
C CYS A 52 -0.31 12.52 0.17
N HIS A 53 -0.69 12.49 1.44
CA HIS A 53 -0.02 13.24 2.49
C HIS A 53 0.27 12.31 3.67
N LEU A 54 1.52 12.32 4.12
CA LEU A 54 1.95 11.57 5.28
C LEU A 54 1.57 12.36 6.53
N ASP A 55 0.61 11.86 7.31
CA ASP A 55 0.11 12.54 8.51
C ASP A 55 1.01 12.29 9.72
N THR A 56 1.21 11.02 10.06
CA THR A 56 1.97 10.63 11.25
C THR A 56 2.78 9.38 11.00
N VAL A 57 3.90 9.29 11.71
CA VAL A 57 4.72 8.10 11.85
C VAL A 57 4.83 7.82 13.35
N ASN A 58 4.38 6.65 13.79
CA ASN A 58 4.32 6.28 15.20
C ASN A 58 3.56 7.32 16.05
N LYS A 59 2.48 7.85 15.50
CA LYS A 59 1.59 8.87 16.11
C LYS A 59 2.22 10.25 16.31
N GLU A 60 3.39 10.47 15.75
CA GLU A 60 4.11 11.75 15.82
C GLU A 60 4.26 12.37 14.43
N ALA A 61 4.67 13.63 14.39
CA ALA A 61 4.98 14.30 13.13
C ALA A 61 6.06 13.51 12.37
N PRO A 62 5.93 13.37 11.03
CA PRO A 62 6.88 12.57 10.27
C PRO A 62 8.30 13.14 10.35
N PRO A 63 9.31 12.29 10.59
CA PRO A 63 10.71 12.71 10.48
C PRO A 63 11.11 12.87 9.01
N LYS A 64 12.22 13.55 8.75
CA LYS A 64 12.79 13.59 7.39
C LYS A 64 13.29 12.23 6.95
N VAL A 65 13.90 11.50 7.86
CA VAL A 65 14.38 10.13 7.67
C VAL A 65 13.94 9.31 8.87
N LEU A 66 13.27 8.19 8.60
CA LEU A 66 12.91 7.24 9.63
C LEU A 66 13.98 6.15 9.71
N VAL A 67 14.56 5.95 10.87
CA VAL A 67 15.41 4.79 11.15
C VAL A 67 14.53 3.72 11.78
N TRP A 68 14.30 2.64 11.04
CA TRP A 68 13.42 1.56 11.49
C TRP A 68 14.23 0.34 11.90
N GLN A 69 14.44 0.20 13.19
CA GLN A 69 15.16 -0.94 13.77
C GLN A 69 14.34 -2.22 13.65
N LYS A 70 15.03 -3.34 13.40
CA LYS A 70 14.40 -4.67 13.41
C LYS A 70 13.79 -4.94 14.78
N GLY A 71 12.62 -5.58 14.78
CA GLY A 71 11.91 -5.90 16.00
C GLY A 71 11.15 -4.74 16.62
N THR A 72 11.15 -3.56 16.02
CA THR A 72 10.37 -2.42 16.51
C THR A 72 9.09 -2.25 15.72
N PRO A 73 7.98 -1.87 16.38
CA PRO A 73 6.73 -1.61 15.68
C PRO A 73 6.80 -0.34 14.85
N LEU A 74 6.00 -0.31 13.78
CA LEU A 74 5.87 0.85 12.92
C LEU A 74 4.39 1.08 12.62
N LYS A 75 3.92 2.28 12.89
CA LYS A 75 2.59 2.74 12.52
C LYS A 75 2.69 3.95 11.62
N ILE A 76 2.05 3.90 10.45
CA ILE A 76 2.03 5.00 9.48
C ILE A 76 0.58 5.30 9.13
N ASP A 77 0.23 6.58 9.17
CA ASP A 77 -1.08 7.08 8.77
C ASP A 77 -0.91 8.12 7.67
N VAL A 78 -1.67 7.96 6.60
CA VAL A 78 -1.69 8.88 5.46
C VAL A 78 -3.14 9.21 5.10
N TRP A 79 -3.34 10.33 4.38
CA TRP A 79 -4.55 10.48 3.59
C TRP A 79 -4.20 10.44 2.11
N GLN A 80 -5.14 10.02 1.29
CA GLN A 80 -4.96 9.88 -0.15
C GLN A 80 -6.19 10.32 -0.92
N LEU A 81 -5.96 10.81 -2.13
CA LEU A 81 -7.01 11.20 -3.06
C LEU A 81 -6.61 10.76 -4.46
N PRO A 82 -7.25 9.71 -5.02
CA PRO A 82 -7.03 9.33 -6.41
C PRO A 82 -7.52 10.43 -7.36
N GLY A 83 -6.76 10.71 -8.41
CA GLY A 83 -7.14 11.67 -9.43
C GLY A 83 -8.32 11.22 -10.28
N ALA A 84 -8.66 9.93 -10.28
CA ALA A 84 -9.84 9.36 -10.89
C ALA A 84 -10.28 8.11 -10.13
N GLY A 85 -11.59 7.93 -9.95
CA GLY A 85 -12.13 6.81 -9.19
C GLY A 85 -12.00 7.01 -7.68
N THR A 86 -12.37 5.97 -6.93
CA THR A 86 -12.25 5.91 -5.48
C THR A 86 -11.29 4.80 -5.08
N ALA A 87 -10.64 4.94 -3.92
CA ALA A 87 -9.74 3.92 -3.41
C ALA A 87 -10.51 2.67 -2.97
N GLU A 88 -10.16 1.52 -3.52
CA GLU A 88 -10.76 0.22 -3.16
C GLU A 88 -9.82 -0.67 -2.39
N ASP A 89 -8.51 -0.52 -2.60
CA ASP A 89 -7.48 -1.25 -1.87
C ASP A 89 -6.20 -0.44 -1.91
N THR A 90 -5.31 -0.68 -0.95
CA THR A 90 -4.08 0.09 -0.83
C THR A 90 -2.93 -0.78 -0.33
N MET A 91 -1.72 -0.41 -0.74
CA MET A 91 -0.48 -1.06 -0.33
C MET A 91 0.56 -0.01 0.00
N PHE A 92 1.29 -0.20 1.08
CA PHE A 92 2.46 0.59 1.41
C PHE A 92 3.68 -0.07 0.79
N LEU A 93 4.39 0.67 -0.04
CA LEU A 93 5.51 0.17 -0.83
C LEU A 93 6.82 0.76 -0.32
N LEU A 94 7.79 -0.10 -0.06
CA LEU A 94 9.17 0.29 0.22
C LEU A 94 10.05 -0.14 -0.96
N ARG A 95 10.71 0.83 -1.58
CA ARG A 95 11.62 0.58 -2.69
C ARG A 95 13.04 0.90 -2.29
N ARG A 96 13.95 -0.06 -2.51
CA ARG A 96 15.39 0.14 -2.31
C ARG A 96 16.00 0.89 -3.47
N ASP A 97 17.18 1.45 -3.22
CA ASP A 97 18.01 2.11 -4.23
C ASP A 97 18.44 1.17 -5.37
N ASN A 98 18.54 -0.15 -5.12
CA ASN A 98 18.81 -1.15 -6.15
C ASN A 98 17.57 -1.55 -6.98
N GLY A 99 16.41 -0.96 -6.71
CA GLY A 99 15.17 -1.22 -7.43
C GLY A 99 14.28 -2.31 -6.87
N GLU A 100 14.74 -3.05 -5.85
CA GLU A 100 13.90 -4.03 -5.16
C GLU A 100 12.72 -3.35 -4.47
N GLU A 101 11.54 -3.96 -4.58
CA GLU A 101 10.31 -3.43 -4.02
C GLU A 101 9.69 -4.43 -3.05
N TYR A 102 9.20 -3.92 -1.93
CA TYR A 102 8.51 -4.69 -0.90
C TYR A 102 7.20 -4.01 -0.58
N GLY A 103 6.12 -4.78 -0.58
CA GLY A 103 4.79 -4.25 -0.31
C GLY A 103 4.12 -4.91 0.87
N MET A 104 3.29 -4.17 1.53
CA MET A 104 2.45 -4.63 2.62
C MET A 104 1.06 -4.03 2.46
N LYS A 105 0.01 -4.84 2.63
CA LYS A 105 -1.35 -4.37 2.54
C LYS A 105 -1.63 -3.29 3.60
N GLY A 106 -2.13 -2.15 3.15
CA GLY A 106 -2.64 -1.11 4.03
C GLY A 106 -4.11 -1.32 4.34
N ARG A 107 -4.58 -0.65 5.37
CA ARG A 107 -5.98 -0.58 5.74
C ARG A 107 -6.55 0.75 5.27
N LEU A 108 -7.65 0.73 4.54
CA LEU A 108 -8.39 1.93 4.19
C LEU A 108 -9.17 2.42 5.40
N VAL A 109 -9.16 3.73 5.60
CA VAL A 109 -9.77 4.38 6.77
C VAL A 109 -10.62 5.55 6.30
N LEU A 110 -11.81 5.69 6.88
CA LEU A 110 -12.64 6.89 6.69
C LEU A 110 -11.99 8.07 7.41
N ARG A 111 -11.93 9.21 6.72
CA ARG A 111 -11.35 10.43 7.25
C ARG A 111 -12.38 11.55 7.15
N ASP A 112 -13.13 11.77 8.23
CA ASP A 112 -14.19 12.79 8.29
C ASP A 112 -13.66 14.20 8.06
N ASP A 113 -12.46 14.50 8.54
CA ASP A 113 -11.79 15.78 8.32
C ASP A 113 -11.52 16.03 6.83
N VAL A 114 -11.08 15.02 6.08
CA VAL A 114 -10.82 15.13 4.64
C VAL A 114 -12.14 15.21 3.87
N HIS A 115 -13.16 14.45 4.26
CA HIS A 115 -14.49 14.53 3.66
C HIS A 115 -15.07 15.94 3.79
N ALA A 116 -14.98 16.55 4.97
CA ALA A 116 -15.45 17.91 5.20
C ALA A 116 -14.69 18.93 4.34
N LEU A 117 -13.37 18.80 4.23
CA LEU A 117 -12.53 19.69 3.44
C LEU A 117 -12.84 19.59 1.94
N MET A 118 -13.10 18.38 1.44
CA MET A 118 -13.36 18.13 0.03
C MET A 118 -14.83 18.26 -0.35
N HIS A 119 -15.72 18.54 0.59
CA HIS A 119 -17.17 18.62 0.39
C HIS A 119 -17.75 17.37 -0.29
N ARG A 120 -17.26 16.18 0.09
CA ARG A 120 -17.66 14.90 -0.49
C ARG A 120 -18.47 14.06 0.50
N PRO A 121 -19.33 13.14 0.01
CA PRO A 121 -20.03 12.19 0.87
C PRO A 121 -19.08 11.37 1.71
N GLY A 122 -19.46 11.01 2.94
CA GLY A 122 -18.65 10.30 3.92
C GLY A 122 -18.46 8.79 3.66
N THR A 123 -18.70 8.29 2.44
CA THR A 123 -18.55 6.87 2.11
C THR A 123 -17.21 6.53 1.46
N GLU A 124 -16.45 7.52 1.01
CA GLU A 124 -15.15 7.30 0.41
C GLU A 124 -14.06 7.18 1.48
N SER A 125 -13.12 6.26 1.27
CA SER A 125 -11.99 6.07 2.18
C SER A 125 -10.80 6.91 1.74
N PHE A 126 -10.60 8.07 2.37
CA PHE A 126 -9.48 8.96 2.10
C PHE A 126 -8.25 8.66 2.95
N GLY A 127 -8.35 7.82 3.96
CA GLY A 127 -7.25 7.46 4.81
C GLY A 127 -6.69 6.09 4.49
N ALA A 128 -5.41 5.89 4.76
CA ALA A 128 -4.78 4.59 4.75
C ALA A 128 -3.79 4.48 5.91
N SER A 129 -3.71 3.31 6.51
CA SER A 129 -2.79 3.09 7.61
C SER A 129 -2.17 1.70 7.54
N ILE A 130 -0.96 1.59 8.07
CA ILE A 130 -0.36 0.30 8.43
C ILE A 130 -0.01 0.30 9.90
N ASP A 131 -0.02 -0.90 10.47
CA ASP A 131 0.45 -1.16 11.83
C ASP A 131 1.19 -2.50 11.78
N THR A 132 2.49 -2.48 11.88
CA THR A 132 3.33 -3.67 11.83
C THR A 132 4.19 -3.78 13.07
N LYS A 133 4.33 -4.99 13.59
CA LYS A 133 5.08 -5.24 14.81
C LYS A 133 6.57 -5.41 14.56
N ASP A 134 6.96 -5.77 13.33
CA ASP A 134 8.34 -6.13 13.01
C ASP A 134 8.61 -6.00 11.53
N ASN A 135 9.89 -6.08 11.15
CA ASN A 135 10.29 -6.20 9.76
C ASN A 135 11.37 -7.27 9.59
N ASP A 136 11.33 -7.96 8.45
CA ASP A 136 12.35 -8.92 7.99
C ASP A 136 13.11 -8.37 6.79
N LEU A 137 13.02 -7.08 6.54
CA LEU A 137 13.57 -6.48 5.33
C LEU A 137 15.09 -6.42 5.40
N PRO A 138 15.76 -6.57 4.25
CA PRO A 138 17.20 -6.39 4.18
C PRO A 138 17.61 -4.99 4.65
N SER A 139 18.78 -4.89 5.26
CA SER A 139 19.35 -3.60 5.63
C SER A 139 19.57 -2.74 4.40
N GLY A 140 19.36 -1.45 4.51
CA GLY A 140 19.55 -0.51 3.41
C GLY A 140 18.65 0.71 3.49
N GLU A 141 18.67 1.47 2.40
CA GLU A 141 17.89 2.69 2.24
C GLU A 141 16.67 2.41 1.38
N TYR A 142 15.52 2.91 1.83
CA TYR A 142 14.23 2.72 1.17
C TYR A 142 13.50 4.03 1.01
N MET A 143 12.64 4.11 -0.01
CA MET A 143 11.66 5.18 -0.15
C MET A 143 10.26 4.57 -0.01
N LEU A 144 9.44 5.19 0.84
CA LEU A 144 8.05 4.80 1.06
C LEU A 144 7.15 5.53 0.07
N SER A 145 6.28 4.80 -0.60
CA SER A 145 5.17 5.32 -1.38
C SER A 145 3.91 4.51 -1.13
N ILE A 146 2.78 5.03 -1.59
CA ILE A 146 1.48 4.34 -1.51
C ILE A 146 1.07 3.92 -2.91
N MET A 147 0.57 2.70 -3.02
CA MET A 147 -0.08 2.19 -4.22
C MET A 147 -1.54 1.94 -3.92
N THR A 148 -2.42 2.35 -4.81
CA THR A 148 -3.87 2.25 -4.60
C THR A 148 -4.55 1.72 -5.86
N TRP A 149 -5.39 0.71 -5.68
CA TRP A 149 -6.29 0.21 -6.70
C TRP A 149 -7.62 0.96 -6.59
N THR A 150 -8.07 1.49 -7.72
CA THR A 150 -9.28 2.32 -7.74
C THR A 150 -10.49 1.58 -8.27
N SER A 151 -11.67 2.13 -8.04
CA SER A 151 -12.95 1.64 -8.57
C SER A 151 -13.00 1.62 -10.11
N ALA A 152 -12.16 2.41 -10.76
CA ALA A 152 -12.03 2.40 -12.22
C ALA A 152 -11.11 1.28 -12.74
N GLY A 153 -10.55 0.46 -11.86
CA GLY A 153 -9.66 -0.64 -12.23
C GLY A 153 -8.19 -0.23 -12.44
N ASP A 154 -7.84 0.97 -12.04
CA ASP A 154 -6.48 1.48 -12.21
C ASP A 154 -5.62 1.25 -10.97
N LEU A 155 -4.33 1.04 -11.17
CA LEU A 155 -3.32 1.05 -10.12
C LEU A 155 -2.56 2.37 -10.17
N LEU A 156 -2.63 3.11 -9.09
CA LEU A 156 -1.96 4.41 -8.94
C LEU A 156 -0.86 4.32 -7.90
N GLN A 157 0.14 5.19 -8.03
CA GLN A 157 1.24 5.29 -7.06
C GLN A 157 1.50 6.74 -6.72
N SER A 158 1.68 7.01 -5.42
CA SER A 158 2.07 8.33 -4.95
C SER A 158 3.54 8.62 -5.27
N THR A 159 3.91 9.90 -5.17
CA THR A 159 5.32 10.27 -5.05
C THR A 159 5.90 9.73 -3.74
N PRO A 160 7.24 9.64 -3.62
CA PRO A 160 7.84 9.23 -2.36
C PRO A 160 7.43 10.13 -1.19
N LEU A 161 7.07 9.51 -0.06
CA LEU A 161 6.54 10.20 1.12
C LEU A 161 7.55 10.26 2.27
N LEU A 162 8.44 9.29 2.36
CA LEU A 162 9.33 9.13 3.51
C LEU A 162 10.57 8.34 3.10
N HIS A 163 11.73 8.81 3.54
CA HIS A 163 12.97 8.05 3.47
C HIS A 163 13.07 7.15 4.70
N VAL A 164 13.29 5.86 4.49
CA VAL A 164 13.39 4.86 5.57
C VAL A 164 14.75 4.19 5.51
N THR A 165 15.47 4.23 6.61
CA THR A 165 16.75 3.51 6.78
C THR A 165 16.52 2.28 7.65
N ILE A 166 16.90 1.12 7.16
CA ILE A 166 16.91 -0.13 7.94
C ILE A 166 18.38 -0.49 8.20
N PRO A 167 18.82 -0.37 9.45
CA PRO A 167 20.22 -0.63 9.82
C PRO A 167 20.67 -2.06 9.59
#